data_32136d607ab49e58d9bbae753e5a4a59
#
_entry.id   32136d607ab49e58d9bbae753e5a4a59
#
_cell.length_a   1.000
_cell.length_b   1.000
_cell.length_c   1.000
_cell.angle_alpha   90.00
_cell.angle_beta   90.00
_cell.angle_gamma   90.00
#
_symmetry.space_group_name_H-M   'P 1'
#
loop_
_entity.id
_entity.type
_entity.pdbx_description
1 polymer ?
#
loop_
_entity_poly.entity_id
_entity_poly.type
_entity_poly.pdbx_seq_one_letter_code
_entity_poly.pdbx_strand_id
1 'polypeptide(L)'
;MTGQFKFRTTAGLMLAALAVVSACKLSRSDTSRPEAARDFPQAFRPVSAVGGTEFAAEDQRDNLGEAQVVMDLAAIKPGMRVADIGAGEGYYTVRLTERVGPKGRVLAEDIDPVSIQNLGRRVERERLDNVSIITGTPEDAKLPADSFDRIMMVHMYHEVSEPYAFLWYLRPALKPGGQVVVVDVDRPTDQHGIPPRLLFCEFGALGFRLVQFVSKPELNGYYAAFEVAGARPAPKDIKPCNTASGKTGTQ
;
A
#
# COMPACT_ATOMS: atom_id res chain seq x y z
N MET A 1 13.70 89.04 43.35
CA MET A 1 12.39 88.75 42.74
C MET A 1 12.55 87.39 42.05
N THR A 2 12.14 86.40 42.74
CA THR A 2 12.33 84.95 42.38
C THR A 2 11.00 84.38 42.06
N GLY A 3 10.82 84.02 40.78
CA GLY A 3 9.63 83.30 40.29
C GLY A 3 9.90 81.84 40.25
N GLN A 4 9.18 81.08 41.01
CA GLN A 4 9.19 79.59 41.00
C GLN A 4 8.21 79.08 39.99
N PHE A 5 8.72 78.26 39.00
CA PHE A 5 7.90 77.51 38.08
C PHE A 5 7.63 76.11 38.70
N LYS A 6 6.35 75.79 38.90
CA LYS A 6 5.92 74.46 39.31
C LYS A 6 5.72 73.57 38.06
N PHE A 7 6.51 72.51 37.93
CA PHE A 7 6.26 71.45 37.00
C PHE A 7 5.17 70.50 37.52
N ARG A 8 4.09 70.35 36.76
CA ARG A 8 3.08 69.32 36.96
C ARG A 8 3.46 68.10 36.12
N THR A 9 3.81 67.02 36.78
CA THR A 9 4.01 65.71 36.17
C THR A 9 2.68 64.99 35.98
N THR A 10 2.22 64.86 34.75
CA THR A 10 1.10 63.98 34.38
C THR A 10 1.62 62.60 34.09
N ALA A 11 1.30 61.63 34.97
CA ALA A 11 1.57 60.21 34.73
C ALA A 11 0.61 59.66 33.69
N GLY A 12 1.11 59.36 32.53
CA GLY A 12 0.36 58.67 31.48
C GLY A 12 0.40 57.16 31.72
N LEU A 13 -0.74 56.57 31.98
CA LEU A 13 -0.92 55.11 32.04
C LEU A 13 -0.87 54.53 30.61
N MET A 14 0.21 53.86 30.22
CA MET A 14 0.26 53.04 29.02
C MET A 14 -0.40 51.70 29.30
N LEU A 15 -1.59 51.47 28.76
CA LEU A 15 -2.19 50.13 28.66
C LEU A 15 -1.48 49.36 27.53
N ALA A 16 -0.65 48.38 27.87
CA ALA A 16 -0.11 47.43 26.92
C ALA A 16 -1.17 46.38 26.59
N ALA A 17 -1.80 46.47 25.44
CA ALA A 17 -2.67 45.44 24.91
C ALA A 17 -1.81 44.27 24.42
N LEU A 18 -1.76 43.16 25.15
CA LEU A 18 -1.20 41.88 24.66
C LEU A 18 -2.17 41.30 23.61
N ALA A 19 -1.84 41.45 22.35
CA ALA A 19 -2.47 40.70 21.27
C ALA A 19 -1.99 39.27 21.34
N VAL A 20 -2.79 38.36 21.85
CA VAL A 20 -2.57 36.92 21.73
C VAL A 20 -2.83 36.54 20.28
N VAL A 21 -1.77 36.47 19.48
CA VAL A 21 -1.83 35.89 18.12
C VAL A 21 -1.94 34.37 18.30
N SER A 22 -3.18 33.88 18.30
CA SER A 22 -3.46 32.45 18.18
C SER A 22 -2.98 32.01 16.79
N ALA A 23 -1.76 31.48 16.71
CA ALA A 23 -1.25 30.87 15.51
C ALA A 23 -2.04 29.59 15.25
N CYS A 24 -3.14 29.70 14.51
CA CYS A 24 -3.70 28.55 13.83
C CYS A 24 -2.60 27.98 12.94
N LYS A 25 -1.99 26.86 13.36
CA LYS A 25 -1.21 26.01 12.46
C LYS A 25 -2.18 25.50 11.38
N LEU A 26 -2.33 26.26 10.30
CA LEU A 26 -2.84 25.69 9.07
C LEU A 26 -1.85 24.59 8.69
N SER A 27 -2.26 23.34 8.91
CA SER A 27 -1.60 22.19 8.29
C SER A 27 -1.60 22.47 6.79
N ARG A 28 -0.43 22.80 6.23
CA ARG A 28 -0.28 22.85 4.77
C ARG A 28 -0.63 21.46 4.28
N SER A 29 -1.79 21.31 3.62
CA SER A 29 -2.10 20.10 2.88
C SER A 29 -0.96 19.91 1.87
N ASP A 30 -0.27 18.78 1.97
CA ASP A 30 0.77 18.44 1.00
C ASP A 30 0.09 18.19 -0.35
N THR A 31 0.10 19.21 -1.21
CA THR A 31 -0.54 19.18 -2.52
C THR A 31 0.19 18.28 -3.51
N SER A 32 1.37 17.76 -3.15
CA SER A 32 2.11 16.79 -3.98
C SER A 32 1.53 15.39 -3.91
N ARG A 33 0.76 15.06 -2.84
CA ARG A 33 0.11 13.77 -2.67
C ARG A 33 -1.25 13.72 -3.36
N PRO A 34 -1.70 12.54 -3.85
CA PRO A 34 -3.06 12.36 -4.36
C PRO A 34 -4.11 12.86 -3.37
N GLU A 35 -5.16 13.48 -3.88
CA GLU A 35 -6.21 14.07 -3.03
C GLU A 35 -6.82 13.03 -2.07
N ALA A 36 -7.12 11.83 -2.58
CA ALA A 36 -7.69 10.74 -1.81
C ALA A 36 -6.75 10.18 -0.72
N ALA A 37 -5.44 10.47 -0.80
CA ALA A 37 -4.47 10.05 0.22
C ALA A 37 -4.21 11.10 1.31
N ARG A 38 -4.67 12.34 1.16
CA ARG A 38 -4.32 13.45 2.06
C ARG A 38 -4.87 13.32 3.49
N ASP A 39 -5.96 12.58 3.66
CA ASP A 39 -6.55 12.30 4.98
C ASP A 39 -5.79 11.20 5.75
N PHE A 40 -4.88 10.50 5.06
CA PHE A 40 -4.09 9.41 5.63
C PHE A 40 -2.71 9.89 6.06
N PRO A 41 -2.09 9.25 7.07
CA PRO A 41 -0.71 9.55 7.40
C PRO A 41 0.22 9.26 6.23
N GLN A 42 1.28 10.06 6.09
CA GLN A 42 2.33 9.80 5.11
C GLN A 42 3.20 8.62 5.56
N ALA A 43 3.61 7.78 4.63
CA ALA A 43 4.60 6.74 4.89
C ALA A 43 6.01 7.36 5.00
N PHE A 44 6.76 6.95 6.03
CA PHE A 44 8.15 7.39 6.23
C PHE A 44 9.13 6.35 5.67
N ARG A 45 8.93 5.99 4.41
CA ARG A 45 9.83 5.11 3.69
C ARG A 45 10.01 5.58 2.24
N PRO A 46 11.21 5.43 1.67
CA PRO A 46 11.37 5.57 0.22
C PRO A 46 10.59 4.46 -0.49
N VAL A 47 10.37 4.61 -1.78
CA VAL A 47 9.74 3.60 -2.63
C VAL A 47 10.63 3.35 -3.85
N SER A 48 10.59 2.13 -4.37
CA SER A 48 11.20 1.82 -5.65
C SER A 48 10.42 2.45 -6.80
N ALA A 49 11.08 2.65 -7.93
CA ALA A 49 10.42 3.07 -9.15
C ALA A 49 9.46 1.98 -9.65
N VAL A 50 8.31 2.39 -10.15
CA VAL A 50 7.32 1.50 -10.74
C VAL A 50 7.92 0.79 -11.96
N GLY A 51 7.65 -0.51 -12.09
CA GLY A 51 8.04 -1.29 -13.27
C GLY A 51 9.50 -1.74 -13.29
N GLY A 52 10.08 -2.05 -12.15
CA GLY A 52 11.41 -2.65 -12.06
C GLY A 52 11.50 -3.93 -12.88
N THR A 53 12.55 -4.05 -13.72
CA THR A 53 12.76 -5.19 -14.64
C THR A 53 13.31 -6.45 -13.94
N GLU A 54 13.65 -6.39 -12.66
CA GLU A 54 14.30 -7.48 -11.92
C GLU A 54 13.48 -8.79 -11.91
N PHE A 55 12.15 -8.68 -12.00
CA PHE A 55 11.22 -9.81 -11.97
C PHE A 55 10.52 -10.04 -13.33
N ALA A 56 11.01 -9.44 -14.41
CA ALA A 56 10.33 -9.46 -15.72
C ALA A 56 10.49 -10.75 -16.52
N ALA A 57 11.50 -11.57 -16.22
CA ALA A 57 11.80 -12.78 -16.99
C ALA A 57 10.88 -13.94 -16.57
N GLU A 58 9.77 -14.13 -17.28
CA GLU A 58 8.79 -15.20 -17.00
C GLU A 58 9.43 -16.60 -16.97
N ASP A 59 10.32 -16.91 -17.94
CA ASP A 59 11.00 -18.20 -18.00
C ASP A 59 11.83 -18.49 -16.73
N GLN A 60 12.45 -17.48 -16.15
CA GLN A 60 13.22 -17.66 -14.90
C GLN A 60 12.29 -17.94 -13.73
N ARG A 61 11.17 -17.24 -13.64
CA ARG A 61 10.15 -17.44 -12.60
C ARG A 61 9.49 -18.81 -12.72
N ASP A 62 9.22 -19.26 -13.95
CA ASP A 62 8.67 -20.58 -14.23
C ASP A 62 9.67 -21.70 -13.90
N ASN A 63 10.96 -21.52 -14.19
CA ASN A 63 12.00 -22.48 -13.82
C ASN A 63 12.14 -22.66 -12.29
N LEU A 64 11.81 -21.63 -11.52
CA LEU A 64 11.74 -21.69 -10.06
C LEU A 64 10.39 -22.24 -9.55
N GLY A 65 9.41 -22.42 -10.43
CA GLY A 65 8.05 -22.82 -10.06
C GLY A 65 7.33 -21.76 -9.19
N GLU A 66 7.73 -20.49 -9.30
CA GLU A 66 7.29 -19.42 -8.39
C GLU A 66 5.77 -19.34 -8.28
N ALA A 67 5.08 -19.19 -9.41
CA ALA A 67 3.63 -19.03 -9.41
C ALA A 67 2.92 -20.25 -8.82
N GLN A 68 3.39 -21.46 -9.14
CA GLN A 68 2.84 -22.70 -8.60
C GLN A 68 2.96 -22.73 -7.06
N VAL A 69 4.16 -22.48 -6.55
CA VAL A 69 4.45 -22.49 -5.10
C VAL A 69 3.60 -21.43 -4.37
N VAL A 70 3.54 -20.21 -4.92
CA VAL A 70 2.79 -19.10 -4.31
C VAL A 70 1.28 -19.38 -4.33
N MET A 71 0.73 -19.87 -5.45
CA MET A 71 -0.69 -20.21 -5.55
C MET A 71 -1.08 -21.40 -4.63
N ASP A 72 -0.16 -22.34 -4.41
CA ASP A 72 -0.38 -23.46 -3.45
C ASP A 72 -0.40 -22.94 -2.00
N LEU A 73 0.54 -22.08 -1.62
CA LEU A 73 0.57 -21.43 -0.31
C LEU A 73 -0.69 -20.57 -0.07
N ALA A 74 -1.14 -19.83 -1.11
CA ALA A 74 -2.36 -19.04 -1.06
C ALA A 74 -3.64 -19.89 -1.11
N ALA A 75 -3.51 -21.20 -1.26
CA ALA A 75 -4.61 -22.15 -1.41
C ALA A 75 -5.62 -21.73 -2.50
N ILE A 76 -5.11 -21.25 -3.65
CA ILE A 76 -5.96 -20.88 -4.79
C ILE A 76 -6.62 -22.14 -5.35
N LYS A 77 -7.95 -22.12 -5.45
CA LYS A 77 -8.78 -23.26 -5.89
C LYS A 77 -9.68 -22.89 -7.07
N PRO A 78 -10.11 -23.87 -7.85
CA PRO A 78 -11.13 -23.67 -8.88
C PRO A 78 -12.39 -22.98 -8.34
N GLY A 79 -12.90 -21.99 -9.10
CA GLY A 79 -14.08 -21.22 -8.74
C GLY A 79 -13.80 -19.97 -7.89
N MET A 80 -12.60 -19.77 -7.37
CA MET A 80 -12.26 -18.57 -6.61
C MET A 80 -12.27 -17.31 -7.47
N ARG A 81 -12.48 -16.17 -6.79
CA ARG A 81 -12.31 -14.83 -7.36
C ARG A 81 -11.04 -14.23 -6.79
N VAL A 82 -10.09 -13.91 -7.65
CA VAL A 82 -8.75 -13.43 -7.27
C VAL A 82 -8.50 -12.09 -7.93
N ALA A 83 -7.92 -11.15 -7.16
CA ALA A 83 -7.33 -9.93 -7.73
C ALA A 83 -5.82 -10.10 -7.84
N ASP A 84 -5.26 -9.71 -8.98
CA ASP A 84 -3.83 -9.64 -9.28
C ASP A 84 -3.45 -8.16 -9.36
N ILE A 85 -2.78 -7.65 -8.33
CA ILE A 85 -2.47 -6.22 -8.18
C ILE A 85 -1.03 -5.98 -8.59
N GLY A 86 -0.81 -4.93 -9.41
CA GLY A 86 0.46 -4.72 -10.10
C GLY A 86 0.70 -5.84 -11.11
N ALA A 87 -0.32 -6.17 -11.90
CA ALA A 87 -0.32 -7.33 -12.77
C ALA A 87 0.75 -7.27 -13.88
N GLY A 88 1.25 -6.06 -14.20
CA GLY A 88 2.22 -5.84 -15.26
C GLY A 88 1.73 -6.41 -16.60
N GLU A 89 2.55 -7.21 -17.25
CA GLU A 89 2.20 -7.89 -18.50
C GLU A 89 1.47 -9.24 -18.30
N GLY A 90 1.05 -9.56 -17.06
CA GLY A 90 0.13 -10.65 -16.76
C GLY A 90 0.76 -11.98 -16.41
N TYR A 91 1.99 -12.01 -15.87
CA TYR A 91 2.62 -13.28 -15.45
C TYR A 91 1.73 -14.08 -14.49
N TYR A 92 1.26 -13.47 -13.40
CA TYR A 92 0.32 -14.13 -12.49
C TYR A 92 -1.09 -14.22 -13.05
N THR A 93 -1.56 -13.21 -13.77
CA THR A 93 -2.92 -13.19 -14.36
C THR A 93 -3.22 -14.45 -15.15
N VAL A 94 -2.31 -14.86 -16.07
CA VAL A 94 -2.47 -16.08 -16.88
C VAL A 94 -2.56 -17.32 -16.00
N ARG A 95 -1.63 -17.49 -15.07
CA ARG A 95 -1.53 -18.67 -14.22
C ARG A 95 -2.67 -18.77 -13.20
N LEU A 96 -3.13 -17.63 -12.71
CA LEU A 96 -4.33 -17.54 -11.85
C LEU A 96 -5.58 -17.94 -12.65
N THR A 97 -5.70 -17.47 -13.90
CA THR A 97 -6.83 -17.81 -14.79
C THR A 97 -6.97 -19.33 -14.98
N GLU A 98 -5.86 -20.00 -15.25
CA GLU A 98 -5.81 -21.47 -15.36
C GLU A 98 -6.18 -22.14 -14.04
N ARG A 99 -5.62 -21.66 -12.93
CA ARG A 99 -5.81 -22.23 -11.59
C ARG A 99 -7.26 -22.11 -11.10
N VAL A 100 -7.90 -20.95 -11.29
CA VAL A 100 -9.28 -20.75 -10.85
C VAL A 100 -10.28 -21.37 -11.83
N GLY A 101 -9.90 -21.61 -13.08
CA GLY A 101 -10.69 -22.24 -14.11
C GLY A 101 -11.90 -21.42 -14.55
N PRO A 102 -12.77 -21.96 -15.43
CA PRO A 102 -13.82 -21.19 -16.10
C PRO A 102 -14.94 -20.67 -15.18
N LYS A 103 -15.10 -21.25 -13.98
CA LYS A 103 -16.05 -20.78 -12.95
C LYS A 103 -15.45 -19.72 -12.02
N GLY A 104 -14.14 -19.59 -11.98
CA GLY A 104 -13.44 -18.54 -11.26
C GLY A 104 -13.35 -17.24 -12.04
N ARG A 105 -12.82 -16.20 -11.41
CA ARG A 105 -12.60 -14.90 -12.05
C ARG A 105 -11.26 -14.34 -11.56
N VAL A 106 -10.54 -13.69 -12.47
CA VAL A 106 -9.34 -12.91 -12.15
C VAL A 106 -9.61 -11.45 -12.52
N LEU A 107 -9.37 -10.55 -11.59
CA LEU A 107 -9.31 -9.12 -11.84
C LEU A 107 -7.84 -8.72 -11.82
N ALA A 108 -7.30 -8.31 -12.94
CA ALA A 108 -5.95 -7.79 -13.06
C ALA A 108 -5.97 -6.27 -12.97
N GLU A 109 -5.13 -5.72 -12.12
CA GLU A 109 -5.02 -4.29 -11.89
C GLU A 109 -3.57 -3.84 -12.05
N ASP A 110 -3.37 -2.69 -12.68
CA ASP A 110 -2.10 -1.98 -12.73
C ASP A 110 -2.34 -0.47 -12.85
N ILE A 111 -1.35 0.33 -12.45
CA ILE A 111 -1.40 1.79 -12.60
C ILE A 111 -0.72 2.29 -13.88
N ASP A 112 0.13 1.45 -14.50
CA ASP A 112 0.86 1.81 -15.72
C ASP A 112 0.00 1.56 -16.97
N PRO A 113 -0.32 2.61 -17.77
CA PRO A 113 -1.13 2.46 -18.96
C PRO A 113 -0.50 1.55 -20.03
N VAL A 114 0.83 1.45 -20.08
CA VAL A 114 1.52 0.59 -21.06
C VAL A 114 1.35 -0.87 -20.67
N SER A 115 1.54 -1.20 -19.40
CA SER A 115 1.29 -2.53 -18.85
C SER A 115 -0.15 -2.96 -19.07
N ILE A 116 -1.13 -2.11 -18.77
CA ILE A 116 -2.56 -2.36 -19.01
C ILE A 116 -2.84 -2.66 -20.50
N GLN A 117 -2.25 -1.91 -21.41
CA GLN A 117 -2.42 -2.14 -22.84
C GLN A 117 -1.80 -3.48 -23.29
N ASN A 118 -0.60 -3.79 -22.80
CA ASN A 118 0.10 -5.06 -23.11
C ASN A 118 -0.70 -6.26 -22.56
N LEU A 119 -1.16 -6.15 -21.32
CA LEU A 119 -2.01 -7.14 -20.67
C LEU A 119 -3.31 -7.36 -21.46
N GLY A 120 -3.97 -6.28 -21.92
CA GLY A 120 -5.19 -6.37 -22.73
C GLY A 120 -4.95 -7.18 -24.01
N ARG A 121 -3.87 -6.88 -24.74
CA ARG A 121 -3.49 -7.66 -25.94
C ARG A 121 -3.18 -9.12 -25.61
N ARG A 122 -2.58 -9.40 -24.45
CA ARG A 122 -2.31 -10.76 -24.00
C ARG A 122 -3.60 -11.52 -23.71
N VAL A 123 -4.53 -10.92 -22.97
CA VAL A 123 -5.84 -11.50 -22.63
C VAL A 123 -6.62 -11.88 -23.89
N GLU A 124 -6.65 -11.00 -24.89
CA GLU A 124 -7.29 -11.27 -26.18
C GLU A 124 -6.60 -12.41 -26.95
N ARG A 125 -5.27 -12.35 -27.08
CA ARG A 125 -4.47 -13.34 -27.82
C ARG A 125 -4.59 -14.74 -27.21
N GLU A 126 -4.60 -14.82 -25.88
CA GLU A 126 -4.63 -16.09 -25.13
C GLU A 126 -6.06 -16.53 -24.78
N ARG A 127 -7.07 -15.73 -25.17
CA ARG A 127 -8.52 -16.00 -24.96
C ARG A 127 -8.85 -16.26 -23.48
N LEU A 128 -8.42 -15.37 -22.61
CA LEU A 128 -8.63 -15.50 -21.18
C LEU A 128 -10.01 -14.93 -20.78
N ASP A 129 -11.08 -15.69 -21.05
CA ASP A 129 -12.48 -15.24 -20.96
C ASP A 129 -12.94 -14.92 -19.51
N ASN A 130 -12.19 -15.36 -18.50
CA ASN A 130 -12.48 -15.11 -17.08
C ASN A 130 -11.62 -14.03 -16.45
N VAL A 131 -10.92 -13.20 -17.26
CA VAL A 131 -10.13 -12.06 -16.83
C VAL A 131 -10.88 -10.75 -17.06
N SER A 132 -10.81 -9.85 -16.10
CA SER A 132 -11.17 -8.44 -16.24
C SER A 132 -9.96 -7.59 -15.90
N ILE A 133 -9.82 -6.43 -16.55
CA ILE A 133 -8.70 -5.52 -16.35
C ILE A 133 -9.22 -4.17 -15.88
N ILE A 134 -8.59 -3.59 -14.87
CA ILE A 134 -8.87 -2.23 -14.41
C ILE A 134 -7.58 -1.44 -14.23
N THR A 135 -7.69 -0.12 -14.29
CA THR A 135 -6.60 0.80 -13.97
C THR A 135 -6.83 1.40 -12.59
N GLY A 136 -5.89 1.16 -11.68
CA GLY A 136 -5.87 1.72 -10.34
C GLY A 136 -5.19 3.10 -10.27
N THR A 137 -4.89 3.51 -9.05
CA THR A 137 -4.08 4.69 -8.72
C THR A 137 -3.09 4.32 -7.62
N PRO A 138 -2.04 5.12 -7.39
CA PRO A 138 -1.05 4.82 -6.34
C PRO A 138 -1.64 4.64 -4.93
N GLU A 139 -2.82 5.22 -4.68
CA GLU A 139 -3.51 5.16 -3.40
C GLU A 139 -4.72 4.23 -3.35
N ASP A 140 -5.20 3.74 -4.51
CA ASP A 140 -6.43 2.92 -4.58
C ASP A 140 -6.42 2.00 -5.82
N ALA A 141 -6.43 0.70 -5.59
CA ALA A 141 -6.58 -0.32 -6.64
C ALA A 141 -8.01 -0.38 -7.22
N LYS A 142 -8.96 0.41 -6.73
CA LYS A 142 -10.37 0.52 -7.19
C LYS A 142 -11.13 -0.80 -7.25
N LEU A 143 -10.83 -1.68 -6.31
CA LEU A 143 -11.46 -2.99 -6.26
C LEU A 143 -12.92 -2.93 -5.79
N PRO A 144 -13.82 -3.70 -6.38
CA PRO A 144 -15.18 -3.81 -5.90
C PRO A 144 -15.24 -4.48 -4.51
N ALA A 145 -16.11 -3.95 -3.63
CA ALA A 145 -16.27 -4.47 -2.29
C ALA A 145 -16.78 -5.93 -2.29
N ASP A 146 -16.45 -6.68 -1.23
CA ASP A 146 -16.93 -8.06 -0.97
C ASP A 146 -16.81 -9.00 -2.17
N SER A 147 -15.68 -8.92 -2.88
CA SER A 147 -15.54 -9.57 -4.18
C SER A 147 -14.48 -10.67 -4.23
N PHE A 148 -13.45 -10.62 -3.40
CA PHE A 148 -12.28 -11.48 -3.59
C PHE A 148 -12.05 -12.45 -2.45
N ASP A 149 -11.74 -13.70 -2.83
CA ASP A 149 -11.25 -14.75 -1.93
C ASP A 149 -9.75 -14.55 -1.67
N ARG A 150 -9.01 -14.03 -2.66
CA ARG A 150 -7.59 -13.68 -2.56
C ARG A 150 -7.31 -12.38 -3.32
N ILE A 151 -6.44 -11.55 -2.74
CA ILE A 151 -5.83 -10.39 -3.40
C ILE A 151 -4.33 -10.64 -3.37
N MET A 152 -3.72 -10.74 -4.55
CA MET A 152 -2.31 -11.06 -4.73
C MET A 152 -1.54 -9.76 -4.99
N MET A 153 -0.45 -9.55 -4.28
CA MET A 153 0.52 -8.49 -4.48
C MET A 153 1.92 -9.13 -4.53
N VAL A 154 2.40 -9.40 -5.73
CA VAL A 154 3.65 -10.13 -5.91
C VAL A 154 4.71 -9.23 -6.53
N HIS A 155 5.77 -8.98 -5.77
CA HIS A 155 6.90 -8.11 -6.14
C HIS A 155 6.49 -6.68 -6.52
N MET A 156 5.42 -6.14 -5.86
CA MET A 156 4.92 -4.80 -6.16
C MET A 156 4.65 -3.91 -4.92
N TYR A 157 4.42 -4.51 -3.74
CA TYR A 157 4.00 -3.70 -2.58
C TYR A 157 5.07 -2.67 -2.15
N HIS A 158 6.33 -2.94 -2.38
CA HIS A 158 7.42 -2.00 -2.14
C HIS A 158 7.36 -0.72 -3.00
N GLU A 159 6.60 -0.74 -4.10
CA GLU A 159 6.36 0.41 -5.00
C GLU A 159 5.17 1.29 -4.55
N VAL A 160 4.34 0.81 -3.62
CA VAL A 160 3.18 1.55 -3.13
C VAL A 160 3.63 2.76 -2.31
N SER A 161 3.41 3.95 -2.85
CA SER A 161 3.81 5.22 -2.21
C SER A 161 2.86 5.68 -1.10
N GLU A 162 1.59 5.27 -1.17
CA GLU A 162 0.53 5.64 -0.22
C GLU A 162 -0.06 4.40 0.50
N PRO A 163 0.75 3.62 1.23
CA PRO A 163 0.35 2.29 1.72
C PRO A 163 -0.86 2.32 2.66
N TYR A 164 -1.03 3.40 3.45
CA TYR A 164 -2.17 3.50 4.38
C TYR A 164 -3.49 3.76 3.66
N ALA A 165 -3.50 4.64 2.66
CA ALA A 165 -4.66 4.86 1.81
C ALA A 165 -4.96 3.60 0.99
N PHE A 166 -3.93 3.05 0.33
CA PHE A 166 -4.04 1.87 -0.51
C PHE A 166 -4.64 0.67 0.22
N LEU A 167 -4.10 0.28 1.36
CA LEU A 167 -4.62 -0.83 2.16
C LEU A 167 -6.01 -0.53 2.74
N TRP A 168 -6.30 0.75 3.05
CA TRP A 168 -7.59 1.17 3.56
C TRP A 168 -8.68 1.00 2.49
N TYR A 169 -8.43 1.42 1.26
CA TYR A 169 -9.36 1.25 0.13
C TYR A 169 -9.45 -0.21 -0.33
N LEU A 170 -8.36 -0.95 -0.29
CA LEU A 170 -8.31 -2.36 -0.67
C LEU A 170 -9.11 -3.27 0.29
N ARG A 171 -9.07 -2.97 1.60
CA ARG A 171 -9.62 -3.85 2.64
C ARG A 171 -11.09 -4.27 2.43
N PRO A 172 -12.03 -3.38 2.04
CA PRO A 172 -13.43 -3.76 1.80
C PRO A 172 -13.64 -4.74 0.65
N ALA A 173 -12.65 -4.92 -0.22
CA ALA A 173 -12.77 -5.81 -1.38
C ALA A 173 -12.69 -7.30 -1.00
N LEU A 174 -12.17 -7.62 0.18
CA LEU A 174 -12.12 -9.00 0.67
C LEU A 174 -13.49 -9.49 1.10
N LYS A 175 -13.82 -10.70 0.67
CA LYS A 175 -14.93 -11.47 1.23
C LYS A 175 -14.63 -11.89 2.68
N PRO A 176 -15.63 -12.29 3.46
CA PRO A 176 -15.41 -12.94 4.74
C PRO A 176 -14.46 -14.15 4.59
N GLY A 177 -13.35 -14.17 5.35
CA GLY A 177 -12.30 -15.19 5.24
C GLY A 177 -11.36 -15.03 4.02
N GLY A 178 -11.52 -13.95 3.25
CA GLY A 178 -10.59 -13.60 2.19
C GLY A 178 -9.24 -13.14 2.74
N GLN A 179 -8.19 -13.30 1.94
CA GLN A 179 -6.81 -12.98 2.34
C GLN A 179 -6.12 -12.08 1.32
N VAL A 180 -5.30 -11.18 1.82
CA VAL A 180 -4.28 -10.49 1.03
C VAL A 180 -2.99 -11.29 1.13
N VAL A 181 -2.40 -11.58 -0.02
CA VAL A 181 -1.13 -12.30 -0.15
C VAL A 181 -0.08 -11.33 -0.68
N VAL A 182 1.02 -11.23 0.03
CA VAL A 182 2.21 -10.48 -0.40
C VAL A 182 3.37 -11.44 -0.57
N VAL A 183 4.00 -11.36 -1.73
CA VAL A 183 5.31 -11.99 -1.99
C VAL A 183 6.28 -10.86 -2.28
N ASP A 184 7.35 -10.77 -1.51
CA ASP A 184 8.32 -9.69 -1.68
C ASP A 184 9.70 -10.10 -1.16
N VAL A 185 10.69 -9.25 -1.36
CA VAL A 185 12.08 -9.49 -0.96
C VAL A 185 12.37 -8.74 0.34
N ASP A 186 13.11 -9.37 1.27
CA ASP A 186 13.58 -8.71 2.49
C ASP A 186 14.76 -7.78 2.18
N ARG A 187 14.43 -6.60 1.68
CA ARG A 187 15.36 -5.52 1.31
C ARG A 187 14.78 -4.16 1.67
N PRO A 188 15.59 -3.09 1.70
CA PRO A 188 15.09 -1.72 1.75
C PRO A 188 14.10 -1.42 0.61
N THR A 189 13.10 -0.57 0.90
CA THR A 189 11.99 -0.30 -0.04
C THR A 189 12.39 0.48 -1.29
N ASP A 190 13.57 1.08 -1.31
CA ASP A 190 14.20 1.70 -2.49
C ASP A 190 15.12 0.74 -3.28
N GLN A 191 15.14 -0.53 -2.88
CA GLN A 191 15.93 -1.60 -3.50
C GLN A 191 15.06 -2.78 -3.92
N HIS A 192 13.85 -2.51 -4.39
CA HIS A 192 12.86 -3.50 -4.85
C HIS A 192 12.59 -4.62 -3.82
N GLY A 193 12.19 -4.20 -2.61
CA GLY A 193 11.81 -5.10 -1.55
C GLY A 193 11.15 -4.37 -0.38
N ILE A 194 10.67 -5.10 0.61
CA ILE A 194 10.16 -4.53 1.87
C ILE A 194 10.53 -5.45 3.03
N PRO A 195 11.17 -4.93 4.10
CA PRO A 195 11.44 -5.73 5.29
C PRO A 195 10.14 -6.26 5.91
N PRO A 196 10.05 -7.55 6.29
CA PRO A 196 8.83 -8.15 6.85
C PRO A 196 8.26 -7.37 8.04
N ARG A 197 9.12 -6.83 8.91
CA ARG A 197 8.67 -6.03 10.07
C ARG A 197 7.89 -4.77 9.65
N LEU A 198 8.32 -4.10 8.58
CA LEU A 198 7.64 -2.92 8.06
C LEU A 198 6.30 -3.32 7.44
N LEU A 199 6.28 -4.36 6.60
CA LEU A 199 5.07 -4.92 6.01
C LEU A 199 4.04 -5.26 7.10
N PHE A 200 4.44 -5.98 8.15
CA PHE A 200 3.53 -6.36 9.23
C PHE A 200 2.99 -5.17 10.00
N CYS A 201 3.82 -4.14 10.20
CA CYS A 201 3.39 -2.91 10.84
C CYS A 201 2.35 -2.17 9.98
N GLU A 202 2.61 -1.96 8.69
CA GLU A 202 1.70 -1.26 7.78
C GLU A 202 0.35 -1.98 7.67
N PHE A 203 0.33 -3.30 7.49
CA PHE A 203 -0.89 -4.08 7.49
C PHE A 203 -1.63 -4.05 8.84
N GLY A 204 -0.89 -4.20 9.94
CA GLY A 204 -1.45 -4.12 11.30
C GLY A 204 -2.10 -2.78 11.59
N ALA A 205 -1.52 -1.67 11.12
CA ALA A 205 -2.07 -0.32 11.29
C ALA A 205 -3.44 -0.15 10.61
N LEU A 206 -3.75 -0.97 9.60
CA LEU A 206 -5.02 -0.99 8.87
C LEU A 206 -6.00 -2.07 9.36
N GLY A 207 -5.69 -2.74 10.47
CA GLY A 207 -6.54 -3.77 11.06
C GLY A 207 -6.51 -5.09 10.29
N PHE A 208 -5.37 -5.41 9.70
CA PHE A 208 -5.07 -6.77 9.24
C PHE A 208 -4.26 -7.53 10.30
N ARG A 209 -4.37 -8.84 10.30
CA ARG A 209 -3.49 -9.73 11.08
C ARG A 209 -2.76 -10.67 10.14
N LEU A 210 -1.50 -10.92 10.43
CA LEU A 210 -0.72 -11.94 9.75
C LEU A 210 -1.27 -13.34 10.12
N VAL A 211 -1.53 -14.17 9.12
CA VAL A 211 -2.03 -15.54 9.30
C VAL A 211 -1.03 -16.60 8.83
N GLN A 212 -0.15 -16.22 7.90
CA GLN A 212 0.90 -17.11 7.43
C GLN A 212 2.12 -16.29 7.02
N PHE A 213 3.29 -16.77 7.39
CA PHE A 213 4.57 -16.25 6.94
C PHE A 213 5.51 -17.39 6.60
N VAL A 214 6.09 -17.37 5.42
CA VAL A 214 7.02 -18.40 4.94
C VAL A 214 8.22 -17.72 4.29
N SER A 215 9.41 -17.93 4.84
CA SER A 215 10.64 -17.54 4.15
C SER A 215 10.83 -18.42 2.92
N LYS A 216 11.14 -17.80 1.78
CA LYS A 216 11.30 -18.45 0.48
C LYS A 216 12.61 -18.00 -0.18
N PRO A 217 13.77 -18.40 0.39
CA PRO A 217 15.06 -18.01 -0.16
C PRO A 217 15.25 -18.51 -1.59
N GLU A 218 14.62 -19.62 -1.99
CA GLU A 218 14.60 -20.11 -3.36
C GLU A 218 13.89 -19.18 -4.34
N LEU A 219 13.00 -18.32 -3.84
CA LEU A 219 12.32 -17.25 -4.61
C LEU A 219 12.92 -15.86 -4.29
N ASN A 220 14.09 -15.82 -3.66
CA ASN A 220 14.78 -14.63 -3.19
C ASN A 220 13.93 -13.74 -2.25
N GLY A 221 12.96 -14.34 -1.48
CA GLY A 221 12.05 -13.52 -0.70
C GLY A 221 11.26 -14.28 0.35
N TYR A 222 10.06 -13.81 0.56
CA TYR A 222 9.12 -14.38 1.50
C TYR A 222 7.67 -14.30 0.98
N TYR A 223 6.83 -15.15 1.53
CA TYR A 223 5.38 -15.13 1.40
C TYR A 223 4.75 -14.69 2.71
N ALA A 224 3.79 -13.77 2.66
CA ALA A 224 2.99 -13.36 3.81
C ALA A 224 1.51 -13.28 3.43
N ALA A 225 0.64 -13.86 4.26
CA ALA A 225 -0.80 -13.76 4.08
C ALA A 225 -1.45 -13.07 5.27
N PHE A 226 -2.42 -12.21 4.97
CA PHE A 226 -3.11 -11.38 5.94
C PHE A 226 -4.62 -11.52 5.79
N GLU A 227 -5.32 -11.50 6.93
CA GLU A 227 -6.78 -11.44 7.01
C GLU A 227 -7.23 -10.16 7.69
N VAL A 228 -8.45 -9.76 7.38
CA VAL A 228 -9.09 -8.65 8.09
C VAL A 228 -9.29 -9.03 9.57
N ALA A 229 -8.86 -8.15 10.48
CA ALA A 229 -9.03 -8.31 11.93
C ALA A 229 -9.59 -7.02 12.54
N GLY A 230 -10.73 -7.11 13.20
CA GLY A 230 -11.36 -5.98 13.85
C GLY A 230 -11.99 -4.94 12.91
N ALA A 231 -12.31 -3.76 13.44
CA ALA A 231 -12.89 -2.66 12.66
C ALA A 231 -11.82 -1.96 11.81
N ARG A 232 -12.23 -1.41 10.64
CA ARG A 232 -11.36 -0.55 9.83
C ARG A 232 -11.14 0.76 10.58
N PRO A 233 -9.89 1.18 10.84
CA PRO A 233 -9.61 2.44 11.54
C PRO A 233 -10.07 3.64 10.72
N ALA A 234 -10.45 4.73 11.38
CA ALA A 234 -10.62 5.99 10.66
C ALA A 234 -9.24 6.51 10.19
N PRO A 235 -9.13 7.18 9.03
CA PRO A 235 -7.85 7.64 8.49
C PRO A 235 -6.98 8.41 9.50
N LYS A 236 -7.59 9.31 10.28
CA LYS A 236 -6.92 10.12 11.31
C LYS A 236 -6.37 9.32 12.50
N ASP A 237 -6.88 8.10 12.72
CA ASP A 237 -6.51 7.26 13.86
C ASP A 237 -5.38 6.26 13.49
N ILE A 238 -5.01 6.20 12.21
CA ILE A 238 -3.93 5.35 11.71
C ILE A 238 -2.58 5.92 12.19
N LYS A 239 -1.80 5.08 12.86
CA LYS A 239 -0.44 5.44 13.31
C LYS A 239 0.58 4.96 12.28
N PRO A 240 1.37 5.86 11.68
CA PRO A 240 2.37 5.48 10.70
C PRO A 240 3.50 4.65 11.34
N CYS A 241 4.01 3.70 10.57
CA CYS A 241 5.14 2.87 10.95
C CYS A 241 6.46 3.64 10.79
N ASN A 242 7.34 3.55 11.79
CA ASN A 242 8.66 4.15 11.71
C ASN A 242 9.69 3.13 11.19
N THR A 243 10.36 3.45 10.11
CA THR A 243 11.49 2.67 9.60
C THR A 243 12.75 2.80 10.46
N ALA A 244 12.81 3.82 11.33
CA ALA A 244 14.00 4.18 12.12
C ALA A 244 14.25 3.30 13.37
N SER A 245 13.39 2.33 13.71
CA SER A 245 13.60 1.47 14.90
C SER A 245 14.39 0.18 14.63
N GLY A 246 15.28 0.19 13.64
CA GLY A 246 16.27 -0.88 13.40
C GLY A 246 17.46 -0.92 14.36
N LYS A 247 17.37 -0.34 15.57
CA LYS A 247 18.35 -0.62 16.62
C LYS A 247 17.93 -1.84 17.40
N THR A 248 18.57 -2.96 17.10
CA THR A 248 18.62 -4.18 17.91
C THR A 248 18.86 -3.83 19.38
N GLY A 249 17.79 -3.89 20.18
CA GLY A 249 17.92 -4.04 21.61
C GLY A 249 18.26 -5.51 21.89
N THR A 250 19.52 -5.80 22.07
CA THR A 250 19.98 -7.02 22.76
C THR A 250 19.44 -6.97 24.19
N GLN A 251 18.55 -7.86 24.53
CA GLN A 251 18.44 -8.46 25.86
C GLN A 251 18.01 -9.92 25.70
#